data_cb508aed6ea1024e0bf735ecf957d3d4
#
_entry.id   cb508aed6ea1024e0bf735ecf957d3d4
#
_cell.length_a   1.000
_cell.length_b   1.000
_cell.length_c   1.000
_cell.angle_alpha   90.00
_cell.angle_beta   90.00
_cell.angle_gamma   90.00
#
_symmetry.space_group_name_H-M   'P 1'
#
loop_
_entity.id
_entity.type
_entity.pdbx_description
1 polymer ?
#
loop_
_entity_poly.entity_id
_entity_poly.type
_entity_poly.pdbx_seq_one_letter_code
_entity_poly.pdbx_strand_id
1 'polypeptide(L)'
;MVSQIKVNEIIKQSGSSISIGESGDTINIGTTGDTINLAGSAYAAANNAPAFFATLSADTTISDDTVTKVAANTEVFDTDSCYDNSSNYRFTPNVAGKYYVFGYMQVNCTSGELTQSLLLFKKNGSTVSEAELNQANSSGFRTGISNATIVDMNGSSDYVEMYAMGNVGGGTVSLKSDSGTKTCFGGYKIIE
;
A
#
# COMPACT_ATOMS: atom_id res chain seq x y z
N MET A 1 15.27 -48.91 8.83
CA MET A 1 14.28 -49.08 9.91
C MET A 1 13.71 -47.72 10.19
N VAL A 2 12.40 -47.56 10.12
CA VAL A 2 11.76 -46.24 10.41
C VAL A 2 11.36 -46.29 11.89
N SER A 3 11.92 -45.34 12.68
CA SER A 3 11.55 -45.17 14.08
C SER A 3 10.34 -44.21 14.17
N GLN A 4 9.32 -44.60 14.91
CA GLN A 4 8.12 -43.79 15.15
C GLN A 4 7.93 -43.58 16.64
N ILE A 5 7.68 -42.33 17.05
CA ILE A 5 7.23 -41.99 18.39
C ILE A 5 5.78 -41.51 18.26
N LYS A 6 4.83 -42.21 18.91
CA LYS A 6 3.42 -41.83 18.94
C LYS A 6 3.10 -41.23 20.30
N VAL A 7 2.77 -39.94 20.33
CA VAL A 7 2.40 -39.22 21.56
C VAL A 7 1.18 -38.36 21.28
N ASN A 8 0.33 -38.19 22.30
CA ASN A 8 -0.85 -37.32 22.18
C ASN A 8 -0.48 -35.83 22.35
N GLU A 9 0.61 -35.53 23.06
CA GLU A 9 1.04 -34.19 23.37
C GLU A 9 2.57 -34.16 23.60
N ILE A 10 3.21 -33.10 23.14
CA ILE A 10 4.60 -32.78 23.44
C ILE A 10 4.63 -31.45 24.16
N ILE A 11 4.91 -31.46 25.46
CA ILE A 11 5.04 -30.27 26.28
C ILE A 11 6.46 -30.11 26.81
N LYS A 12 6.90 -28.89 26.94
CA LYS A 12 8.19 -28.61 27.56
C LYS A 12 8.10 -28.78 29.08
N GLN A 13 9.07 -29.46 29.66
CA GLN A 13 9.16 -29.62 31.13
C GLN A 13 9.81 -28.38 31.79
N SER A 14 10.77 -27.74 31.10
CA SER A 14 11.45 -26.54 31.57
C SER A 14 12.09 -25.78 30.37
N GLY A 15 12.48 -24.53 30.60
CA GLY A 15 13.10 -23.71 29.56
C GLY A 15 12.10 -22.97 28.68
N SER A 16 12.57 -22.27 27.65
CA SER A 16 11.79 -21.39 26.77
C SER A 16 11.38 -22.01 25.42
N SER A 17 11.98 -23.13 25.03
CA SER A 17 11.77 -23.73 23.70
C SER A 17 11.77 -25.27 23.73
N ILE A 18 11.13 -25.86 22.74
CA ILE A 18 11.32 -27.23 22.29
C ILE A 18 12.00 -27.15 20.93
N SER A 19 13.16 -27.80 20.80
CA SER A 19 13.87 -27.89 19.52
C SER A 19 13.56 -29.22 18.86
N ILE A 20 13.15 -29.19 17.59
CA ILE A 20 12.86 -30.37 16.77
C ILE A 20 13.66 -30.26 15.49
N GLY A 21 14.53 -31.25 15.23
CA GLY A 21 15.44 -31.27 14.07
C GLY A 21 16.73 -30.48 14.27
N GLU A 22 17.63 -30.61 13.32
CA GLU A 22 18.92 -29.94 13.23
C GLU A 22 19.02 -29.14 11.91
N SER A 23 20.13 -28.43 11.69
CA SER A 23 20.34 -27.67 10.46
C SER A 23 20.32 -28.58 9.24
N GLY A 24 19.41 -28.32 8.31
CA GLY A 24 19.21 -29.10 7.08
C GLY A 24 18.10 -30.14 7.14
N ASP A 25 17.48 -30.35 8.30
CA ASP A 25 16.35 -31.25 8.43
C ASP A 25 15.07 -30.69 7.81
N THR A 26 14.25 -31.57 7.26
CA THR A 26 12.88 -31.25 6.85
C THR A 26 11.89 -31.76 7.89
N ILE A 27 11.12 -30.86 8.47
CA ILE A 27 10.08 -31.20 9.43
C ILE A 27 8.71 -31.11 8.72
N ASN A 28 8.07 -32.27 8.53
CA ASN A 28 6.71 -32.31 7.99
C ASN A 28 5.71 -32.28 9.13
N ILE A 29 4.89 -31.24 9.18
CA ILE A 29 3.86 -31.04 10.21
C ILE A 29 2.49 -31.12 9.54
N GLY A 30 1.69 -32.12 9.91
CA GLY A 30 0.34 -32.32 9.39
C GLY A 30 0.26 -32.96 8.01
N THR A 31 -0.93 -33.23 7.57
CA THR A 31 -1.33 -33.71 6.26
C THR A 31 -2.48 -32.84 5.71
N THR A 32 -2.96 -33.13 4.51
CA THR A 32 -4.10 -32.42 3.93
C THR A 32 -5.32 -32.46 4.85
N GLY A 33 -5.80 -31.31 5.28
CA GLY A 33 -6.95 -31.14 6.18
C GLY A 33 -6.60 -30.90 7.65
N ASP A 34 -5.33 -31.02 8.04
CA ASP A 34 -4.89 -30.69 9.40
C ASP A 34 -4.78 -29.16 9.58
N THR A 35 -5.08 -28.71 10.81
CA THR A 35 -4.90 -27.31 11.20
C THR A 35 -3.63 -27.18 12.02
N ILE A 36 -2.70 -26.32 11.58
CA ILE A 36 -1.49 -25.96 12.30
C ILE A 36 -1.67 -24.57 12.91
N ASN A 37 -1.79 -24.51 14.24
CA ASN A 37 -1.85 -23.24 14.96
C ASN A 37 -0.43 -22.79 15.36
N LEU A 38 0.06 -21.78 14.69
CA LEU A 38 1.31 -21.10 15.04
C LEU A 38 0.96 -19.84 15.83
N ALA A 39 1.12 -19.88 17.16
CA ALA A 39 0.89 -18.72 18.01
C ALA A 39 2.14 -17.83 18.08
N GLY A 40 1.96 -16.50 18.12
CA GLY A 40 3.03 -15.54 18.32
C GLY A 40 3.61 -14.94 17.04
N SER A 41 4.76 -14.29 17.16
CA SER A 41 5.36 -13.45 16.11
C SER A 41 5.79 -14.18 14.84
N ALA A 42 5.99 -15.50 14.86
CA ALA A 42 6.36 -16.27 13.67
C ALA A 42 5.25 -16.31 12.59
N TYR A 43 3.98 -16.28 13.01
CA TYR A 43 2.85 -16.17 12.07
C TYR A 43 2.61 -14.73 11.61
N ALA A 44 2.81 -13.78 12.51
CA ALA A 44 2.70 -12.35 12.19
C ALA A 44 3.78 -11.89 11.21
N ALA A 45 4.97 -12.50 11.20
CA ALA A 45 6.05 -12.17 10.27
C ALA A 45 5.79 -12.61 8.82
N ALA A 46 4.82 -13.52 8.60
CA ALA A 46 4.46 -14.00 7.26
C ALA A 46 3.32 -13.20 6.59
N ASN A 47 2.84 -12.13 7.22
CA ASN A 47 1.76 -11.30 6.69
C ASN A 47 2.29 -10.09 5.92
N ASN A 48 1.57 -9.73 4.84
CA ASN A 48 1.75 -8.45 4.14
C ASN A 48 1.14 -7.26 4.92
N ALA A 49 1.04 -7.35 6.23
CA ALA A 49 0.55 -6.31 7.11
C ALA A 49 1.73 -5.52 7.74
N PRO A 50 1.57 -4.22 8.00
CA PRO A 50 0.39 -3.39 7.70
C PRO A 50 0.10 -3.25 6.20
N ALA A 51 -1.18 -3.15 5.85
CA ALA A 51 -1.65 -2.95 4.49
C ALA A 51 -2.90 -2.07 4.49
N PHE A 52 -3.06 -1.22 3.47
CA PHE A 52 -4.23 -0.35 3.32
C PHE A 52 -4.64 -0.19 1.86
N PHE A 53 -5.88 0.18 1.65
CA PHE A 53 -6.39 0.64 0.37
C PHE A 53 -7.49 1.68 0.59
N ALA A 54 -7.34 2.84 -0.05
CA ALA A 54 -8.25 3.96 0.05
C ALA A 54 -8.55 4.58 -1.31
N THR A 55 -9.71 5.19 -1.44
CA THR A 55 -10.22 5.82 -2.67
C THR A 55 -10.77 7.21 -2.39
N LEU A 56 -11.07 7.98 -3.44
CA LEU A 56 -11.85 9.20 -3.31
C LEU A 56 -13.34 8.89 -3.19
N SER A 57 -14.04 9.55 -2.25
CA SER A 57 -15.50 9.47 -2.15
C SER A 57 -16.23 10.22 -3.25
N ALA A 58 -15.63 11.31 -3.77
CA ALA A 58 -16.20 12.18 -4.78
C ALA A 58 -15.11 12.81 -5.64
N ASP A 59 -15.49 13.33 -6.79
CA ASP A 59 -14.61 14.13 -7.64
C ASP A 59 -14.05 15.32 -6.87
N THR A 60 -12.77 15.57 -7.00
CA THR A 60 -12.07 16.64 -6.28
C THR A 60 -11.38 17.58 -7.25
N THR A 61 -11.70 18.87 -7.18
CA THR A 61 -11.01 19.91 -7.94
C THR A 61 -9.65 20.19 -7.31
N ILE A 62 -8.62 20.25 -8.14
CA ILE A 62 -7.28 20.68 -7.75
C ILE A 62 -6.86 21.92 -8.59
N SER A 63 -5.90 22.67 -8.07
CA SER A 63 -5.38 23.84 -8.79
C SER A 63 -4.58 23.42 -10.01
N ASP A 64 -4.77 24.16 -11.11
CA ASP A 64 -4.00 24.00 -12.34
C ASP A 64 -2.50 24.13 -12.06
N ASP A 65 -1.69 23.27 -12.68
CA ASP A 65 -0.22 23.25 -12.59
C ASP A 65 0.33 23.26 -11.14
N THR A 66 -0.43 22.65 -10.22
CA THR A 66 -0.06 22.65 -8.80
C THR A 66 -0.07 21.23 -8.23
N VAL A 67 1.09 20.80 -7.71
CA VAL A 67 1.20 19.50 -7.02
C VAL A 67 0.37 19.54 -5.74
N THR A 68 -0.73 18.80 -5.74
CA THR A 68 -1.73 18.79 -4.67
C THR A 68 -1.84 17.40 -4.05
N LYS A 69 -1.92 17.33 -2.71
CA LYS A 69 -2.13 16.07 -2.00
C LYS A 69 -3.50 15.46 -2.36
N VAL A 70 -3.50 14.18 -2.64
CA VAL A 70 -4.74 13.43 -2.91
C VAL A 70 -5.39 13.03 -1.60
N ALA A 71 -6.59 13.56 -1.36
CA ALA A 71 -7.39 13.23 -0.19
C ALA A 71 -8.18 11.93 -0.40
N ALA A 72 -7.51 10.78 -0.44
CA ALA A 72 -8.16 9.46 -0.54
C ALA A 72 -8.89 9.15 0.77
N ASN A 73 -10.10 9.66 0.91
CA ASN A 73 -10.86 9.76 2.16
C ASN A 73 -11.83 8.60 2.40
N THR A 74 -11.91 7.65 1.48
CA THR A 74 -12.73 6.44 1.64
C THR A 74 -11.82 5.24 1.78
N GLU A 75 -11.68 4.78 3.00
CA GLU A 75 -10.94 3.56 3.32
C GLU A 75 -11.75 2.33 2.90
N VAL A 76 -11.12 1.46 2.13
CA VAL A 76 -11.67 0.14 1.77
C VAL A 76 -11.23 -0.89 2.78
N PHE A 77 -9.97 -0.85 3.15
CA PHE A 77 -9.41 -1.59 4.29
C PHE A 77 -8.14 -0.93 4.81
N ASP A 78 -7.87 -1.13 6.08
CA ASP A 78 -6.62 -0.83 6.79
C ASP A 78 -6.43 -1.87 7.89
N THR A 79 -5.40 -2.71 7.79
CA THR A 79 -5.24 -3.87 8.68
C THR A 79 -4.79 -3.51 10.08
N ASP A 80 -4.09 -2.41 10.25
CA ASP A 80 -3.44 -2.04 11.52
C ASP A 80 -3.70 -0.59 11.93
N SER A 81 -4.73 0.05 11.34
CA SER A 81 -5.08 1.46 11.57
C SER A 81 -3.91 2.41 11.31
N CYS A 82 -3.21 2.19 10.21
CA CYS A 82 -2.01 2.91 9.81
C CYS A 82 -2.25 3.96 8.72
N TYR A 83 -3.46 4.03 8.16
CA TYR A 83 -3.85 5.02 7.17
C TYR A 83 -4.78 6.08 7.79
N ASP A 84 -4.38 7.35 7.72
CA ASP A 84 -5.25 8.47 8.12
C ASP A 84 -6.09 8.94 6.92
N ASN A 85 -7.35 8.54 6.88
CA ASN A 85 -8.31 8.86 5.82
C ASN A 85 -9.10 10.15 6.05
N SER A 86 -8.80 10.92 7.08
CA SER A 86 -9.62 12.06 7.51
C SER A 86 -8.90 13.40 7.57
N SER A 87 -7.63 13.41 7.95
CA SER A 87 -6.89 14.65 8.22
C SER A 87 -5.63 14.79 7.37
N ASN A 88 -4.77 13.77 7.40
CA ASN A 88 -3.48 13.83 6.72
C ASN A 88 -3.44 13.05 5.41
N TYR A 89 -4.35 12.10 5.19
CA TYR A 89 -4.43 11.26 3.98
C TYR A 89 -3.08 10.59 3.69
N ARG A 90 -2.52 9.92 4.72
CA ARG A 90 -1.19 9.33 4.66
C ARG A 90 -1.14 7.97 5.32
N PHE A 91 -0.24 7.14 4.86
CA PHE A 91 0.07 5.84 5.43
C PHE A 91 1.30 5.94 6.33
N THR A 92 1.15 5.59 7.62
CA THR A 92 2.20 5.62 8.64
C THR A 92 2.28 4.23 9.28
N PRO A 93 3.00 3.26 8.67
CA PRO A 93 3.03 1.90 9.19
C PRO A 93 3.72 1.80 10.54
N ASN A 94 3.21 0.94 11.40
CA ASN A 94 3.72 0.66 12.75
C ASN A 94 4.75 -0.47 12.81
N VAL A 95 5.11 -1.05 11.67
CA VAL A 95 6.13 -2.11 11.53
C VAL A 95 7.20 -1.64 10.55
N ALA A 96 8.47 -1.75 10.94
CA ALA A 96 9.58 -1.44 10.03
C ALA A 96 9.69 -2.46 8.89
N GLY A 97 10.21 -2.03 7.75
CA GLY A 97 10.46 -2.88 6.59
C GLY A 97 10.18 -2.20 5.26
N LYS A 98 10.20 -2.98 4.18
CA LYS A 98 9.90 -2.51 2.83
C LYS A 98 8.41 -2.61 2.53
N TYR A 99 7.89 -1.57 1.91
CA TYR A 99 6.49 -1.46 1.53
C TYR A 99 6.35 -1.23 0.03
N TYR A 100 5.53 -2.04 -0.62
CA TYR A 100 5.06 -1.73 -1.97
C TYR A 100 3.91 -0.74 -1.87
N VAL A 101 4.10 0.43 -2.45
CA VAL A 101 3.13 1.52 -2.46
C VAL A 101 2.70 1.74 -3.90
N PHE A 102 1.41 1.87 -4.13
CA PHE A 102 0.85 2.07 -5.46
C PHE A 102 -0.33 3.04 -5.45
N GLY A 103 -0.57 3.64 -6.60
CA GLY A 103 -1.72 4.51 -6.80
C GLY A 103 -2.09 4.61 -8.27
N TYR A 104 -3.33 4.95 -8.48
CA TYR A 104 -3.90 5.29 -9.77
C TYR A 104 -4.73 6.55 -9.60
N MET A 105 -4.66 7.42 -10.60
CA MET A 105 -5.56 8.56 -10.67
C MET A 105 -6.11 8.73 -12.07
N GLN A 106 -7.32 9.25 -12.17
CA GLN A 106 -7.86 9.79 -13.38
C GLN A 106 -8.03 11.29 -13.26
N VAL A 107 -7.32 12.02 -14.12
CA VAL A 107 -7.43 13.48 -14.24
C VAL A 107 -8.40 13.81 -15.36
N ASN A 108 -9.25 14.80 -15.11
CA ASN A 108 -10.18 15.34 -16.10
C ASN A 108 -10.08 16.87 -16.12
N CYS A 109 -10.19 17.48 -17.30
CA CYS A 109 -10.39 18.92 -17.44
C CYS A 109 -11.77 19.21 -18.05
N THR A 110 -12.40 20.28 -17.60
CA THR A 110 -13.71 20.71 -18.11
C THR A 110 -13.60 21.70 -19.27
N SER A 111 -12.46 22.34 -19.39
CA SER A 111 -12.13 23.28 -20.46
C SER A 111 -10.60 23.31 -20.63
N GLY A 112 -10.12 23.71 -21.81
CA GLY A 112 -8.71 23.72 -22.12
C GLY A 112 -8.21 22.34 -22.59
N GLU A 113 -6.90 22.19 -22.64
CA GLU A 113 -6.20 20.97 -23.03
C GLU A 113 -5.37 20.47 -21.86
N LEU A 114 -5.57 19.24 -21.47
CA LEU A 114 -4.72 18.57 -20.48
C LEU A 114 -3.37 18.25 -21.15
N THR A 115 -2.34 18.99 -20.80
CA THR A 115 -1.00 18.90 -21.41
C THR A 115 -0.03 18.06 -20.59
N GLN A 116 -0.23 18.00 -19.25
CA GLN A 116 0.63 17.23 -18.36
C GLN A 116 -0.18 16.69 -17.20
N SER A 117 0.20 15.51 -16.74
CA SER A 117 -0.32 14.91 -15.50
C SER A 117 0.83 14.27 -14.73
N LEU A 118 0.89 14.47 -13.42
CA LEU A 118 1.86 13.85 -12.52
C LEU A 118 1.16 13.10 -11.40
N LEU A 119 1.66 11.91 -11.10
CA LEU A 119 1.32 11.14 -9.91
C LEU A 119 2.58 10.86 -9.12
N LEU A 120 2.67 11.39 -7.90
CA LEU A 120 3.85 11.32 -7.07
C LEU A 120 3.57 10.61 -5.75
N PHE A 121 4.58 9.90 -5.24
CA PHE A 121 4.64 9.51 -3.84
C PHE A 121 5.71 10.32 -3.12
N LYS A 122 5.35 10.82 -1.94
CA LYS A 122 6.29 11.51 -1.05
C LYS A 122 6.41 10.76 0.26
N LYS A 123 7.65 10.47 0.66
CA LYS A 123 7.99 9.99 2.00
C LYS A 123 8.49 11.17 2.83
N ASN A 124 7.85 11.42 3.96
CA ASN A 124 8.22 12.50 4.87
C ASN A 124 8.37 13.86 4.14
N GLY A 125 7.48 14.11 3.18
CA GLY A 125 7.48 15.34 2.36
C GLY A 125 8.44 15.34 1.14
N SER A 126 9.37 14.39 1.04
CA SER A 126 10.31 14.26 -0.09
C SER A 126 9.79 13.30 -1.15
N THR A 127 9.85 13.67 -2.43
CA THR A 127 9.43 12.82 -3.54
C THR A 127 10.32 11.57 -3.62
N VAL A 128 9.71 10.39 -3.62
CA VAL A 128 10.39 9.09 -3.74
C VAL A 128 10.05 8.35 -5.03
N SER A 129 8.95 8.73 -5.68
CA SER A 129 8.57 8.22 -6.99
C SER A 129 7.66 9.21 -7.70
N GLU A 130 7.80 9.29 -9.02
CA GLU A 130 7.00 10.14 -9.88
C GLU A 130 6.69 9.40 -11.18
N ALA A 131 5.43 9.45 -11.59
CA ALA A 131 5.00 9.08 -12.93
C ALA A 131 4.48 10.35 -13.61
N GLU A 132 4.95 10.59 -14.82
CA GLU A 132 4.61 11.75 -15.63
C GLU A 132 4.00 11.31 -16.96
N LEU A 133 2.97 12.01 -17.39
CA LEU A 133 2.41 11.88 -18.72
C LEU A 133 2.32 13.27 -19.36
N ASN A 134 3.10 13.48 -20.42
CA ASN A 134 3.05 14.67 -21.26
C ASN A 134 2.19 14.40 -22.50
N GLN A 135 1.21 15.24 -22.74
CA GLN A 135 0.27 15.13 -23.87
C GLN A 135 0.43 16.37 -24.75
N ALA A 136 1.32 16.31 -25.73
CA ALA A 136 1.49 17.38 -26.70
C ALA A 136 0.30 17.44 -27.66
N ASN A 137 -0.39 18.59 -27.75
CA ASN A 137 -1.47 18.90 -28.69
C ASN A 137 -2.67 17.92 -28.65
N SER A 138 -2.98 17.39 -27.49
CA SER A 138 -4.14 16.52 -27.30
C SER A 138 -5.27 17.30 -26.66
N SER A 139 -6.38 17.49 -27.37
CA SER A 139 -7.65 17.94 -26.82
C SER A 139 -8.30 16.85 -25.97
N GLY A 140 -7.51 16.20 -25.10
CA GLY A 140 -7.96 15.14 -24.23
C GLY A 140 -8.54 15.71 -22.95
N PHE A 141 -9.84 15.48 -22.71
CA PHE A 141 -10.50 15.90 -21.49
C PHE A 141 -10.23 14.99 -20.29
N ARG A 142 -9.59 13.84 -20.52
CA ARG A 142 -9.42 12.81 -19.47
C ARG A 142 -8.20 11.93 -19.73
N THR A 143 -7.40 11.71 -18.69
CA THR A 143 -6.29 10.75 -18.71
C THR A 143 -6.21 9.95 -17.42
N GLY A 144 -5.69 8.74 -17.51
CA GLY A 144 -5.38 7.89 -16.34
C GLY A 144 -3.87 7.69 -16.26
N ILE A 145 -3.34 7.75 -15.04
CA ILE A 145 -1.94 7.51 -14.74
C ILE A 145 -1.80 6.67 -13.48
N SER A 146 -0.87 5.73 -13.49
CA SER A 146 -0.53 4.88 -12.36
C SER A 146 0.94 5.03 -11.99
N ASN A 147 1.24 4.84 -10.72
CA ASN A 147 2.59 4.83 -10.19
C ASN A 147 2.71 3.77 -9.10
N ALA A 148 3.90 3.19 -8.96
CA ALA A 148 4.21 2.25 -7.89
C ALA A 148 5.69 2.32 -7.53
N THR A 149 6.01 2.08 -6.28
CA THR A 149 7.39 2.07 -5.80
C THR A 149 7.54 1.21 -4.55
N ILE A 150 8.78 0.93 -4.18
CA ILE A 150 9.13 0.31 -2.90
C ILE A 150 9.77 1.37 -2.02
N VAL A 151 9.30 1.45 -0.77
CA VAL A 151 9.76 2.44 0.22
C VAL A 151 10.15 1.73 1.51
N ASP A 152 11.35 2.02 2.02
CA ASP A 152 11.76 1.59 3.36
C ASP A 152 11.08 2.48 4.42
N MET A 153 10.44 1.87 5.42
CA MET A 153 9.73 2.55 6.50
C MET A 153 10.27 2.12 7.86
N ASN A 154 10.42 3.07 8.78
CA ASN A 154 10.99 2.83 10.10
C ASN A 154 10.01 2.19 11.12
N GLY A 155 8.74 2.04 10.76
CA GLY A 155 7.71 1.45 11.61
C GLY A 155 7.28 2.31 12.81
N SER A 156 7.49 3.62 12.76
CA SER A 156 7.10 4.52 13.86
C SER A 156 6.69 5.93 13.42
N SER A 157 7.50 6.61 12.62
CA SER A 157 7.29 8.02 12.26
C SER A 157 7.32 8.29 10.75
N ASP A 158 7.88 7.36 9.97
CA ASP A 158 7.86 7.49 8.50
C ASP A 158 6.45 7.37 7.97
N TYR A 159 6.12 8.24 7.02
CA TYR A 159 4.84 8.22 6.33
C TYR A 159 5.00 8.40 4.82
N VAL A 160 4.04 7.89 4.07
CA VAL A 160 3.93 8.09 2.62
C VAL A 160 2.58 8.72 2.29
N GLU A 161 2.62 9.66 1.35
CA GLU A 161 1.48 10.41 0.84
C GLU A 161 1.45 10.35 -0.68
N MET A 162 0.26 10.38 -1.26
CA MET A 162 0.04 10.47 -2.70
C MET A 162 -0.29 11.91 -3.09
N TYR A 163 0.34 12.39 -4.17
CA TYR A 163 0.12 13.72 -4.74
C TYR A 163 -0.20 13.62 -6.23
N ALA A 164 -0.98 14.56 -6.69
CA ALA A 164 -1.42 14.67 -8.08
C ALA A 164 -1.21 16.08 -8.61
N MET A 165 -1.00 16.21 -9.92
CA MET A 165 -1.02 17.47 -10.66
C MET A 165 -1.64 17.24 -12.03
N GLY A 166 -2.32 18.23 -12.55
CA GLY A 166 -2.72 18.35 -13.94
C GLY A 166 -2.45 19.76 -14.43
N ASN A 167 -1.93 19.90 -15.64
CA ASN A 167 -1.74 21.19 -16.32
C ASN A 167 -2.71 21.28 -17.50
N VAL A 168 -3.59 22.28 -17.48
CA VAL A 168 -4.67 22.43 -18.48
C VAL A 168 -4.66 23.77 -19.22
N GLY A 169 -3.65 24.62 -19.00
CA GLY A 169 -3.51 25.87 -19.71
C GLY A 169 -4.69 26.83 -19.56
N GLY A 170 -5.25 26.92 -18.33
CA GLY A 170 -6.32 27.88 -18.01
C GLY A 170 -7.70 27.26 -17.85
N GLY A 171 -7.78 26.02 -17.47
CA GLY A 171 -9.04 25.32 -17.16
C GLY A 171 -9.16 24.88 -15.71
N THR A 172 -10.10 23.99 -15.45
CA THR A 172 -10.29 23.36 -14.15
C THR A 172 -9.84 21.90 -14.22
N VAL A 173 -8.95 21.55 -13.32
CA VAL A 173 -8.45 20.18 -13.13
C VAL A 173 -9.27 19.47 -12.07
N SER A 174 -9.72 18.25 -12.36
CA SER A 174 -10.48 17.43 -11.44
C SER A 174 -9.93 16.03 -11.38
N LEU A 175 -9.66 15.54 -10.18
CA LEU A 175 -9.45 14.12 -9.91
C LEU A 175 -10.80 13.43 -9.85
N LYS A 176 -10.94 12.34 -10.57
CA LYS A 176 -12.21 11.61 -10.66
C LYS A 176 -12.29 10.52 -9.63
N SER A 177 -13.44 10.40 -8.98
CA SER A 177 -13.78 9.29 -8.08
C SER A 177 -14.51 8.16 -8.82
N ASP A 178 -15.60 8.48 -9.50
CA ASP A 178 -16.50 7.52 -10.14
C ASP A 178 -16.81 6.34 -9.19
N SER A 179 -17.35 6.67 -8.02
CA SER A 179 -17.65 5.73 -6.93
C SER A 179 -16.42 4.96 -6.44
N GLY A 180 -15.27 5.62 -6.37
CA GLY A 180 -14.02 5.04 -5.85
C GLY A 180 -13.21 4.20 -6.85
N THR A 181 -13.61 4.18 -8.15
CA THR A 181 -12.94 3.33 -9.16
C THR A 181 -11.85 4.04 -9.95
N LYS A 182 -11.72 5.38 -9.86
CA LYS A 182 -10.87 6.18 -10.75
C LYS A 182 -9.66 6.83 -10.06
N THR A 183 -9.65 6.90 -8.76
CA THR A 183 -8.49 7.40 -8.01
C THR A 183 -8.37 6.60 -6.72
N CYS A 184 -7.24 5.97 -6.55
CA CYS A 184 -6.95 5.12 -5.39
C CYS A 184 -5.51 5.25 -4.93
N PHE A 185 -5.28 4.92 -3.66
CA PHE A 185 -3.99 4.87 -3.01
C PHE A 185 -3.93 3.64 -2.12
N GLY A 186 -2.88 2.85 -2.23
CA GLY A 186 -2.73 1.63 -1.46
C GLY A 186 -1.27 1.26 -1.22
N GLY A 187 -1.08 0.33 -0.30
CA GLY A 187 0.23 -0.21 0.00
C GLY A 187 0.17 -1.37 0.98
N TYR A 188 1.23 -2.16 0.98
CA TYR A 188 1.36 -3.30 1.88
C TYR A 188 2.84 -3.63 2.13
N LYS A 189 3.09 -4.24 3.28
CA LYS A 189 4.43 -4.71 3.65
C LYS A 189 4.87 -5.84 2.73
N ILE A 190 6.11 -5.76 2.24
CA ILE A 190 6.75 -6.88 1.55
C ILE A 190 7.25 -7.85 2.61
N ILE A 191 6.99 -9.14 2.43
CA ILE A 191 7.54 -10.20 3.27
C ILE A 191 9.03 -10.33 2.94
N GLU A 192 9.88 -10.20 3.94
CA GLU A 192 11.34 -10.35 3.86
C GLU A 192 11.80 -11.53 4.71
#